data_88c043c6294e1ca18d931f467208933e
#
_entry.id   88c043c6294e1ca18d931f467208933e
#
_cell.length_a   1.000
_cell.length_b   1.000
_cell.length_c   1.000
_cell.angle_alpha   90.00
_cell.angle_beta   90.00
_cell.angle_gamma   90.00
#
_symmetry.space_group_name_H-M   'P 1'
#
loop_
_entity.id
_entity.type
_entity.pdbx_description
1 polymer ?
#
loop_
_entity_poly.entity_id
_entity_poly.type
_entity_poly.pdbx_seq_one_letter_code
_entity_poly.pdbx_strand_id
1 'polypeptide(L)'
;MNTPPLNLDRTKPTVQTELLNWLPVIIGLAVLYVPSLIDLFKGIWSSDEQLHGPIVLGISLWLLYRNWAAMELAAQGQRTSAWGWPVFVFGLLLYALGRSQDILLFEIGSVIWLLVGLLLLQRGTKALKAQWFALFFMIFMVPLPGAVVDTVTMPMKMAVSYAAEHVLFWAGYPIGRNGVVLQIGQYMLLVADACAGLHTLLTLEALGLLYLNLVRRDSLFRNVGLAILIVPISFTANVIRVMALSLITYHWGDAAGQGFLHGFAGMVLFLSALLLIIGFDTALHAFENYRQRRNPSNAET
;
A
#
# COMPACT_ATOMS: atom_id res chain seq x y z
N MET A 1 9.40 63.49 -12.03
CA MET A 1 9.68 62.13 -12.46
C MET A 1 8.62 61.20 -11.83
N ASN A 2 7.58 60.90 -12.61
CA ASN A 2 6.50 60.02 -12.18
C ASN A 2 6.85 58.57 -12.52
N THR A 3 7.17 57.75 -11.52
CA THR A 3 7.25 56.30 -11.71
C THR A 3 5.84 55.72 -11.81
N PRO A 4 5.51 54.96 -12.86
CA PRO A 4 4.19 54.33 -12.95
C PRO A 4 4.05 53.27 -11.88
N PRO A 5 2.84 53.03 -11.31
CA PRO A 5 2.62 52.03 -10.31
C PRO A 5 2.82 50.62 -10.95
N LEU A 6 3.64 49.80 -10.28
CA LEU A 6 3.80 48.38 -10.58
C LEU A 6 2.43 47.72 -10.42
N ASN A 7 1.84 47.36 -11.54
CA ASN A 7 0.60 46.61 -11.61
C ASN A 7 0.87 45.15 -11.19
N LEU A 8 0.75 44.85 -9.90
CA LEU A 8 0.90 43.50 -9.28
C LEU A 8 -0.42 42.73 -9.33
N ASP A 9 -1.18 42.86 -10.40
CA ASP A 9 -2.35 42.05 -10.64
C ASP A 9 -1.95 40.74 -11.38
N ARG A 10 -1.11 39.94 -10.74
CA ARG A 10 -1.00 38.53 -11.08
C ARG A 10 -2.24 37.86 -10.49
N THR A 11 -3.32 37.88 -11.25
CA THR A 11 -4.52 37.06 -11.00
C THR A 11 -4.06 35.64 -10.71
N LYS A 12 -4.26 35.20 -9.46
CA LYS A 12 -4.11 33.79 -9.09
C LYS A 12 -4.99 33.02 -10.06
N PRO A 13 -4.48 32.01 -10.80
CA PRO A 13 -5.30 31.25 -11.69
C PRO A 13 -6.48 30.67 -10.88
N THR A 14 -7.68 30.96 -11.34
CA THR A 14 -8.90 30.46 -10.71
C THR A 14 -8.88 28.93 -10.83
N VAL A 15 -9.36 28.21 -9.83
CA VAL A 15 -9.44 26.74 -9.82
C VAL A 15 -10.05 26.19 -11.14
N GLN A 16 -10.93 26.95 -11.77
CA GLN A 16 -11.51 26.64 -13.07
C GLN A 16 -10.51 26.64 -14.24
N THR A 17 -9.57 27.60 -14.28
CA THR A 17 -8.56 27.65 -15.34
C THR A 17 -7.52 26.52 -15.20
N GLU A 18 -7.20 26.12 -13.99
CA GLU A 18 -6.32 24.97 -13.73
C GLU A 18 -7.02 23.66 -14.15
N LEU A 19 -8.30 23.49 -13.81
CA LEU A 19 -9.07 22.31 -14.20
C LEU A 19 -9.18 22.16 -15.73
N LEU A 20 -9.36 23.27 -16.47
CA LEU A 20 -9.38 23.27 -17.93
C LEU A 20 -8.05 22.78 -18.54
N ASN A 21 -6.92 23.16 -17.94
CA ASN A 21 -5.60 22.73 -18.41
C ASN A 21 -5.35 21.23 -18.23
N TRP A 22 -5.96 20.62 -17.19
CA TRP A 22 -5.85 19.18 -16.94
C TRP A 22 -6.92 18.36 -17.66
N LEU A 23 -7.96 18.98 -18.18
CA LEU A 23 -9.07 18.30 -18.84
C LEU A 23 -8.64 17.36 -19.98
N PRO A 24 -7.77 17.75 -20.93
CA PRO A 24 -7.30 16.85 -21.98
C PRO A 24 -6.56 15.63 -21.44
N VAL A 25 -5.77 15.82 -20.37
CA VAL A 25 -5.04 14.75 -19.71
C VAL A 25 -5.99 13.78 -19.02
N ILE A 26 -6.98 14.30 -18.28
CA ILE A 26 -7.98 13.49 -17.59
C ILE A 26 -8.81 12.70 -18.62
N ILE A 27 -9.22 13.31 -19.73
CA ILE A 27 -9.95 12.62 -20.79
C ILE A 27 -9.07 11.52 -21.42
N GLY A 28 -7.80 11.83 -21.74
CA GLY A 28 -6.88 10.84 -22.29
C GLY A 28 -6.65 9.65 -21.38
N LEU A 29 -6.43 9.89 -20.09
CA LEU A 29 -6.30 8.83 -19.09
C LEU A 29 -7.60 8.04 -18.91
N ALA A 30 -8.76 8.71 -18.94
CA ALA A 30 -10.05 8.04 -18.83
C ALA A 30 -10.28 7.11 -20.04
N VAL A 31 -9.99 7.56 -21.26
CA VAL A 31 -10.13 6.73 -22.47
C VAL A 31 -9.21 5.51 -22.39
N LEU A 32 -8.00 5.65 -21.88
CA LEU A 32 -7.07 4.52 -21.73
C LEU A 32 -7.51 3.55 -20.62
N TYR A 33 -7.82 4.05 -19.43
CA TYR A 33 -7.94 3.20 -18.24
C TYR A 33 -9.36 2.85 -17.83
N VAL A 34 -10.40 3.53 -18.28
CA VAL A 34 -11.79 3.13 -17.97
C VAL A 34 -12.11 1.71 -18.45
N PRO A 35 -11.73 1.29 -19.69
CA PRO A 35 -11.92 -0.10 -20.12
C PRO A 35 -11.17 -1.08 -19.21
N SER A 36 -9.88 -0.80 -18.90
CA SER A 36 -9.05 -1.63 -18.04
C SER A 36 -9.62 -1.75 -16.62
N LEU A 37 -10.14 -0.64 -16.06
CA LEU A 37 -10.79 -0.65 -14.76
C LEU A 37 -12.07 -1.48 -14.76
N ILE A 38 -12.88 -1.39 -15.82
CA ILE A 38 -14.10 -2.22 -15.96
C ILE A 38 -13.72 -3.70 -15.99
N ASP A 39 -12.67 -4.07 -16.73
CA ASP A 39 -12.19 -5.46 -16.80
C ASP A 39 -11.69 -5.93 -15.43
N LEU A 40 -10.97 -5.07 -14.67
CA LEU A 40 -10.52 -5.37 -13.31
C LEU A 40 -11.69 -5.57 -12.34
N PHE A 41 -12.69 -4.68 -12.36
CA PHE A 41 -13.88 -4.78 -11.49
C PHE A 41 -14.73 -6.01 -11.78
N LYS A 42 -14.82 -6.43 -13.06
CA LYS A 42 -15.54 -7.65 -13.46
C LYS A 42 -14.72 -8.94 -13.24
N GLY A 43 -13.40 -8.82 -13.21
CA GLY A 43 -12.46 -9.93 -13.11
C GLY A 43 -11.80 -10.03 -11.74
N ILE A 44 -10.53 -9.68 -11.67
CA ILE A 44 -9.66 -9.93 -10.51
C ILE A 44 -10.13 -9.22 -9.24
N TRP A 45 -10.63 -8.00 -9.32
CA TRP A 45 -11.10 -7.24 -8.16
C TRP A 45 -12.45 -7.72 -7.61
N SER A 46 -13.13 -8.63 -8.29
CA SER A 46 -14.33 -9.30 -7.75
C SER A 46 -14.00 -10.49 -6.86
N SER A 47 -12.73 -10.92 -6.80
CA SER A 47 -12.28 -12.00 -5.92
C SER A 47 -11.92 -11.44 -4.53
N ASP A 48 -12.19 -12.24 -3.48
CA ASP A 48 -11.89 -11.88 -2.08
C ASP A 48 -10.40 -11.58 -1.85
N GLU A 49 -9.52 -12.16 -2.66
CA GLU A 49 -8.07 -11.97 -2.56
C GLU A 49 -7.62 -10.58 -3.02
N GLN A 50 -8.34 -9.95 -3.95
CA GLN A 50 -7.93 -8.71 -4.62
C GLN A 50 -8.83 -7.50 -4.33
N LEU A 51 -9.78 -7.62 -3.39
CA LEU A 51 -10.68 -6.53 -2.97
C LEU A 51 -9.95 -5.26 -2.49
N HIS A 52 -8.68 -5.37 -2.12
CA HIS A 52 -7.87 -4.21 -1.72
C HIS A 52 -7.57 -3.26 -2.88
N GLY A 53 -7.54 -3.74 -4.13
CA GLY A 53 -7.20 -2.94 -5.31
C GLY A 53 -8.02 -1.65 -5.46
N PRO A 54 -9.37 -1.71 -5.47
CA PRO A 54 -10.23 -0.53 -5.49
C PRO A 54 -9.99 0.43 -4.33
N ILE A 55 -9.74 -0.11 -3.13
CA ILE A 55 -9.47 0.69 -1.92
C ILE A 55 -8.15 1.45 -2.09
N VAL A 56 -7.09 0.78 -2.53
CA VAL A 56 -5.78 1.40 -2.79
C VAL A 56 -5.89 2.46 -3.87
N LEU A 57 -6.65 2.21 -4.94
CA LEU A 57 -6.91 3.20 -5.98
C LEU A 57 -7.60 4.45 -5.39
N GLY A 58 -8.67 4.27 -4.61
CA GLY A 58 -9.39 5.36 -3.97
C GLY A 58 -8.50 6.19 -3.04
N ILE A 59 -7.69 5.52 -2.21
CA ILE A 59 -6.73 6.18 -1.32
C ILE A 59 -5.66 6.91 -2.12
N SER A 60 -5.15 6.33 -3.21
CA SER A 60 -4.13 6.97 -4.06
C SER A 60 -4.67 8.24 -4.71
N LEU A 61 -5.88 8.21 -5.24
CA LEU A 61 -6.56 9.39 -5.80
C LEU A 61 -6.79 10.45 -4.72
N TRP A 62 -7.21 10.04 -3.52
CA TRP A 62 -7.36 10.96 -2.39
C TRP A 62 -6.03 11.59 -1.97
N LEU A 63 -4.92 10.82 -1.94
CA LEU A 63 -3.59 11.33 -1.64
C LEU A 63 -3.11 12.33 -2.70
N LEU A 64 -3.33 12.05 -3.99
CA LEU A 64 -3.05 12.97 -5.08
C LEU A 64 -3.81 14.28 -4.91
N TYR A 65 -5.10 14.20 -4.60
CA TYR A 65 -5.93 15.37 -4.34
C TYR A 65 -5.49 16.14 -3.10
N ARG A 66 -5.26 15.45 -1.98
CA ARG A 66 -4.81 16.06 -0.71
C ARG A 66 -3.51 16.85 -0.87
N ASN A 67 -2.56 16.30 -1.63
CA ASN A 67 -1.26 16.91 -1.82
C ASN A 67 -1.23 17.90 -3.00
N TRP A 68 -2.38 18.14 -3.68
CA TRP A 68 -2.44 18.97 -4.87
C TRP A 68 -1.96 20.39 -4.63
N ALA A 69 -2.45 21.04 -3.58
CA ALA A 69 -2.05 22.42 -3.24
C ALA A 69 -0.55 22.53 -2.93
N ALA A 70 0.02 21.55 -2.20
CA ALA A 70 1.45 21.51 -1.91
C ALA A 70 2.28 21.28 -3.18
N MET A 71 1.79 20.46 -4.10
CA MET A 71 2.41 20.23 -5.41
C MET A 71 2.43 21.50 -6.25
N GLU A 72 1.31 22.22 -6.35
CA GLU A 72 1.22 23.47 -7.10
C GLU A 72 2.17 24.54 -6.53
N LEU A 73 2.24 24.68 -5.21
CA LEU A 73 3.19 25.58 -4.56
C LEU A 73 4.64 25.18 -4.85
N ALA A 74 4.97 23.90 -4.80
CA ALA A 74 6.31 23.39 -5.08
C ALA A 74 6.70 23.55 -6.55
N ALA A 75 5.74 23.53 -7.47
CA ALA A 75 5.94 23.67 -8.91
C ALA A 75 6.16 25.14 -9.36
N GLN A 76 5.79 26.13 -8.54
CA GLN A 76 5.92 27.54 -8.91
C GLN A 76 7.37 27.91 -9.24
N GLY A 77 7.57 28.53 -10.41
CA GLY A 77 8.90 28.95 -10.89
C GLY A 77 9.82 27.82 -11.34
N GLN A 78 9.35 26.58 -11.41
CA GLN A 78 10.13 25.45 -11.93
C GLN A 78 10.04 25.37 -13.46
N ARG A 79 11.15 24.93 -14.06
CA ARG A 79 11.14 24.49 -15.47
C ARG A 79 10.59 23.08 -15.58
N THR A 80 9.79 22.82 -16.60
CA THR A 80 9.37 21.48 -16.98
C THR A 80 10.59 20.62 -17.33
N SER A 81 10.52 19.32 -17.07
CA SER A 81 11.63 18.40 -17.33
C SER A 81 11.42 17.63 -18.63
N ALA A 82 12.37 17.78 -19.57
CA ALA A 82 12.36 17.01 -20.83
C ALA A 82 12.42 15.48 -20.59
N TRP A 83 12.92 15.04 -19.44
CA TRP A 83 12.88 13.63 -19.03
C TRP A 83 11.47 13.06 -18.88
N GLY A 84 10.47 13.92 -18.82
CA GLY A 84 9.08 13.49 -18.82
C GLY A 84 8.68 12.76 -20.12
N TRP A 85 9.26 13.12 -21.29
CA TRP A 85 8.94 12.48 -22.55
C TRP A 85 9.33 10.99 -22.61
N PRO A 86 10.59 10.60 -22.33
CA PRO A 86 10.96 9.19 -22.30
C PRO A 86 10.12 8.37 -21.32
N VAL A 87 9.83 8.93 -20.12
CA VAL A 87 9.03 8.26 -19.10
C VAL A 87 7.59 8.08 -19.56
N PHE A 88 7.01 9.10 -20.18
CA PHE A 88 5.65 9.06 -20.72
C PHE A 88 5.51 8.05 -21.85
N VAL A 89 6.46 8.08 -22.82
CA VAL A 89 6.48 7.10 -23.93
C VAL A 89 6.68 5.68 -23.41
N PHE A 90 7.54 5.48 -22.42
CA PHE A 90 7.70 4.18 -21.77
C PHE A 90 6.39 3.69 -21.14
N GLY A 91 5.66 4.56 -20.45
CA GLY A 91 4.34 4.25 -19.89
C GLY A 91 3.34 3.83 -20.98
N LEU A 92 3.29 4.55 -22.12
CA LEU A 92 2.41 4.19 -23.24
C LEU A 92 2.79 2.84 -23.86
N LEU A 93 4.08 2.55 -24.01
CA LEU A 93 4.55 1.25 -24.51
C LEU A 93 4.19 0.11 -23.54
N LEU A 94 4.36 0.31 -22.24
CA LEU A 94 3.92 -0.67 -21.24
C LEU A 94 2.41 -0.91 -21.31
N TYR A 95 1.62 0.16 -21.44
CA TYR A 95 0.17 0.04 -21.61
C TYR A 95 -0.19 -0.78 -22.85
N ALA A 96 0.40 -0.42 -24.00
CA ALA A 96 0.14 -1.10 -25.27
C ALA A 96 0.54 -2.59 -25.23
N LEU A 97 1.70 -2.90 -24.64
CA LEU A 97 2.15 -4.29 -24.44
C LEU A 97 1.23 -5.04 -23.48
N GLY A 98 0.90 -4.42 -22.34
CA GLY A 98 0.00 -5.01 -21.35
C GLY A 98 -1.36 -5.35 -21.93
N ARG A 99 -1.97 -4.39 -22.64
CA ARG A 99 -3.28 -4.55 -23.27
C ARG A 99 -3.28 -5.56 -24.43
N SER A 100 -2.19 -5.61 -25.23
CA SER A 100 -2.08 -6.52 -26.38
C SER A 100 -1.78 -7.96 -25.99
N GLN A 101 -1.17 -8.19 -24.84
CA GLN A 101 -0.75 -9.52 -24.35
C GLN A 101 -1.52 -9.98 -23.11
N ASP A 102 -2.58 -9.24 -22.70
CA ASP A 102 -3.36 -9.49 -21.49
C ASP A 102 -2.50 -9.57 -20.20
N ILE A 103 -1.38 -8.79 -20.15
CA ILE A 103 -0.50 -8.72 -19.00
C ILE A 103 -0.91 -7.55 -18.10
N LEU A 104 -1.78 -7.81 -17.13
CA LEU A 104 -2.32 -6.79 -16.22
C LEU A 104 -1.25 -6.03 -15.44
N LEU A 105 -0.13 -6.67 -15.10
CA LEU A 105 1.01 -6.02 -14.45
C LEU A 105 1.52 -4.82 -15.27
N PHE A 106 1.64 -4.97 -16.59
CA PHE A 106 2.10 -3.91 -17.48
C PHE A 106 1.01 -2.89 -17.75
N GLU A 107 -0.21 -3.36 -18.00
CA GLU A 107 -1.36 -2.50 -18.27
C GLU A 107 -1.64 -1.56 -17.11
N ILE A 108 -1.82 -2.08 -15.91
CA ILE A 108 -2.12 -1.28 -14.72
C ILE A 108 -0.88 -0.57 -14.17
N GLY A 109 0.28 -1.23 -14.19
CA GLY A 109 1.55 -0.63 -13.78
C GLY A 109 1.94 0.59 -14.61
N SER A 110 1.51 0.65 -15.88
CA SER A 110 1.77 1.77 -16.78
C SER A 110 1.17 3.09 -16.30
N VAL A 111 0.06 3.08 -15.53
CA VAL A 111 -0.58 4.29 -15.00
C VAL A 111 0.40 5.12 -14.17
N ILE A 112 1.26 4.45 -13.40
CA ILE A 112 2.24 5.12 -12.55
C ILE A 112 3.26 5.87 -13.41
N TRP A 113 3.78 5.21 -14.46
CA TRP A 113 4.73 5.81 -15.38
C TRP A 113 4.13 6.96 -16.17
N LEU A 114 2.88 6.84 -16.61
CA LEU A 114 2.17 7.91 -17.31
C LEU A 114 1.97 9.12 -16.40
N LEU A 115 1.55 8.92 -15.14
CA LEU A 115 1.38 10.01 -14.18
C LEU A 115 2.72 10.67 -13.85
N VAL A 116 3.79 9.90 -13.66
CA VAL A 116 5.17 10.43 -13.46
C VAL A 116 5.60 11.26 -14.66
N GLY A 117 5.44 10.73 -15.88
CA GLY A 117 5.78 11.43 -17.12
C GLY A 117 5.01 12.75 -17.27
N LEU A 118 3.70 12.72 -17.05
CA LEU A 118 2.84 13.91 -17.11
C LEU A 118 3.20 14.96 -16.07
N LEU A 119 3.48 14.56 -14.82
CA LEU A 119 3.93 15.50 -13.79
C LEU A 119 5.27 16.15 -14.13
N LEU A 120 6.21 15.38 -14.66
CA LEU A 120 7.52 15.91 -15.12
C LEU A 120 7.36 16.90 -16.27
N LEU A 121 6.50 16.60 -17.25
CA LEU A 121 6.24 17.43 -18.42
C LEU A 121 5.51 18.73 -18.08
N GLN A 122 4.56 18.68 -17.13
CA GLN A 122 3.73 19.86 -16.84
C GLN A 122 4.23 20.67 -15.66
N ARG A 123 4.76 20.05 -14.61
CA ARG A 123 5.07 20.69 -13.33
C ARG A 123 6.51 20.50 -12.84
N GLY A 124 7.27 19.61 -13.50
CA GLY A 124 8.68 19.38 -13.19
C GLY A 124 8.94 18.48 -11.97
N THR A 125 10.21 18.38 -11.58
CA THR A 125 10.68 17.40 -10.59
C THR A 125 10.24 17.68 -9.15
N LYS A 126 10.00 18.95 -8.77
CA LYS A 126 9.51 19.25 -7.41
C LYS A 126 8.06 18.83 -7.22
N ALA A 127 7.22 18.93 -8.28
CA ALA A 127 5.86 18.40 -8.24
C ALA A 127 5.85 16.87 -8.05
N LEU A 128 6.74 16.18 -8.78
CA LEU A 128 6.91 14.73 -8.61
C LEU A 128 7.32 14.38 -7.16
N LYS A 129 8.27 15.13 -6.57
CA LYS A 129 8.65 14.94 -5.16
C LYS A 129 7.51 15.20 -4.18
N ALA A 130 6.61 16.14 -4.46
CA ALA A 130 5.44 16.40 -3.61
C ALA A 130 4.41 15.25 -3.67
N GLN A 131 4.30 14.57 -4.81
CA GLN A 131 3.36 13.48 -5.05
C GLN A 131 3.99 12.07 -4.94
N TRP A 132 5.28 11.96 -4.58
CA TRP A 132 6.02 10.71 -4.63
C TRP A 132 5.32 9.58 -3.85
N PHE A 133 4.75 9.89 -2.68
CA PHE A 133 4.10 8.88 -1.84
C PHE A 133 2.80 8.38 -2.46
N ALA A 134 1.99 9.24 -3.06
CA ALA A 134 0.77 8.82 -3.73
C ALA A 134 1.06 7.90 -4.93
N LEU A 135 2.10 8.24 -5.72
CA LEU A 135 2.54 7.42 -6.85
C LEU A 135 3.15 6.09 -6.39
N PHE A 136 3.96 6.11 -5.33
CA PHE A 136 4.49 4.90 -4.70
C PHE A 136 3.35 4.01 -4.17
N PHE A 137 2.36 4.60 -3.51
CA PHE A 137 1.22 3.87 -2.96
C PHE A 137 0.38 3.17 -4.04
N MET A 138 0.35 3.70 -5.27
CA MET A 138 -0.31 3.04 -6.40
C MET A 138 0.30 1.68 -6.77
N ILE A 139 1.56 1.40 -6.39
CA ILE A 139 2.20 0.10 -6.66
C ILE A 139 1.40 -1.04 -6.01
N PHE A 140 0.80 -0.80 -4.84
CA PHE A 140 0.03 -1.80 -4.12
C PHE A 140 -1.31 -2.20 -4.79
N MET A 141 -1.78 -1.45 -5.79
CA MET A 141 -2.96 -1.84 -6.56
C MET A 141 -2.62 -2.68 -7.80
N VAL A 142 -1.32 -2.77 -8.18
CA VAL A 142 -0.90 -3.46 -9.41
C VAL A 142 -0.98 -4.97 -9.17
N PRO A 143 -1.79 -5.71 -9.94
CA PRO A 143 -1.91 -7.14 -9.77
C PRO A 143 -0.64 -7.86 -10.22
N LEU A 144 -0.06 -8.64 -9.31
CA LEU A 144 1.12 -9.45 -9.59
C LEU A 144 0.70 -10.81 -10.18
N PRO A 145 1.48 -11.36 -11.14
CA PRO A 145 1.24 -12.72 -11.64
C PRO A 145 1.33 -13.76 -10.52
N GLY A 146 0.39 -14.73 -10.50
CA GLY A 146 0.30 -15.75 -9.44
C GLY A 146 1.62 -16.49 -9.19
N ALA A 147 2.36 -16.85 -10.24
CA ALA A 147 3.66 -17.52 -10.10
C ALA A 147 4.70 -16.69 -9.31
N VAL A 148 4.69 -15.36 -9.48
CA VAL A 148 5.55 -14.43 -8.71
C VAL A 148 5.09 -14.39 -7.26
N VAL A 149 3.77 -14.28 -7.06
CA VAL A 149 3.15 -14.29 -5.73
C VAL A 149 3.53 -15.56 -4.98
N ASP A 150 3.33 -16.73 -5.56
CA ASP A 150 3.61 -18.02 -4.92
C ASP A 150 5.10 -18.19 -4.59
N THR A 151 5.99 -17.82 -5.51
CA THR A 151 7.44 -17.92 -5.29
C THR A 151 7.91 -17.06 -4.10
N VAL A 152 7.40 -15.83 -4.00
CA VAL A 152 7.80 -14.89 -2.94
C VAL A 152 7.14 -15.24 -1.60
N THR A 153 5.91 -15.76 -1.63
CA THR A 153 5.16 -16.04 -0.40
C THR A 153 5.42 -17.39 0.21
N MET A 154 5.91 -18.37 -0.56
CA MET A 154 6.14 -19.74 -0.05
C MET A 154 7.07 -19.77 1.18
N PRO A 155 8.24 -19.09 1.19
CA PRO A 155 9.10 -19.06 2.39
C PRO A 155 8.38 -18.49 3.62
N MET A 156 7.55 -17.47 3.40
CA MET A 156 6.78 -16.85 4.47
C MET A 156 5.64 -17.73 4.95
N LYS A 157 4.90 -18.40 4.05
CA LYS A 157 3.86 -19.39 4.40
C LYS A 157 4.48 -20.51 5.25
N MET A 158 5.68 -20.97 4.90
CA MET A 158 6.46 -21.94 5.68
C MET A 158 6.82 -21.42 7.07
N ALA A 159 7.30 -20.19 7.17
CA ALA A 159 7.67 -19.57 8.43
C ALA A 159 6.47 -19.33 9.36
N VAL A 160 5.34 -18.90 8.82
CA VAL A 160 4.07 -18.73 9.55
C VAL A 160 3.55 -20.07 10.06
N SER A 161 3.57 -21.11 9.23
CA SER A 161 3.16 -22.48 9.62
C SER A 161 4.04 -23.00 10.76
N TYR A 162 5.36 -22.79 10.67
CA TYR A 162 6.32 -23.17 11.70
C TYR A 162 6.05 -22.46 13.03
N ALA A 163 5.86 -21.13 12.97
CA ALA A 163 5.60 -20.35 14.17
C ALA A 163 4.27 -20.73 14.83
N ALA A 164 3.21 -20.89 14.06
CA ALA A 164 1.88 -21.27 14.55
C ALA A 164 1.90 -22.66 15.19
N GLU A 165 2.55 -23.64 14.52
CA GLU A 165 2.74 -25.00 15.08
C GLU A 165 3.42 -24.95 16.45
N HIS A 166 4.58 -24.26 16.56
CA HIS A 166 5.34 -24.22 17.80
C HIS A 166 4.58 -23.57 18.95
N VAL A 167 3.93 -22.43 18.69
CA VAL A 167 3.16 -21.73 19.71
C VAL A 167 1.99 -22.58 20.21
N LEU A 168 1.22 -23.20 19.29
CA LEU A 168 0.08 -24.04 19.65
C LEU A 168 0.51 -25.35 20.31
N PHE A 169 1.64 -25.92 19.89
CA PHE A 169 2.22 -27.12 20.55
C PHE A 169 2.61 -26.82 22.00
N TRP A 170 3.27 -25.70 22.27
CA TRP A 170 3.60 -25.27 23.62
C TRP A 170 2.37 -24.96 24.47
N ALA A 171 1.28 -24.53 23.82
CA ALA A 171 -0.02 -24.34 24.48
C ALA A 171 -0.75 -25.68 24.79
N GLY A 172 -0.18 -26.83 24.39
CA GLY A 172 -0.71 -28.16 24.68
C GLY A 172 -1.70 -28.71 23.65
N TYR A 173 -1.81 -28.11 22.47
CA TYR A 173 -2.68 -28.61 21.39
C TYR A 173 -2.00 -29.73 20.60
N PRO A 174 -2.76 -30.77 20.15
CA PRO A 174 -2.25 -31.85 19.31
C PRO A 174 -2.11 -31.37 17.88
N ILE A 175 -1.02 -30.65 17.59
CA ILE A 175 -0.74 -30.05 16.29
C ILE A 175 0.54 -30.62 15.70
N GLY A 176 0.55 -30.83 14.39
CA GLY A 176 1.71 -31.18 13.59
C GLY A 176 1.70 -30.44 12.27
N ARG A 177 2.84 -30.42 11.59
CA ARG A 177 3.04 -29.70 10.34
C ARG A 177 3.67 -30.58 9.27
N ASN A 178 3.15 -30.48 8.05
CA ASN A 178 3.81 -31.02 6.86
C ASN A 178 3.89 -29.91 5.80
N GLY A 179 5.05 -29.26 5.69
CA GLY A 179 5.23 -28.10 4.82
C GLY A 179 4.35 -26.92 5.27
N VAL A 180 3.40 -26.54 4.43
CA VAL A 180 2.41 -25.47 4.65
C VAL A 180 1.04 -26.03 5.09
N VAL A 181 0.95 -27.31 5.38
CA VAL A 181 -0.26 -27.96 5.91
C VAL A 181 -0.11 -28.14 7.41
N LEU A 182 -1.03 -27.61 8.20
CA LEU A 182 -1.15 -27.83 9.63
C LEU A 182 -2.20 -28.91 9.88
N GLN A 183 -1.86 -29.89 10.70
CA GLN A 183 -2.79 -30.90 11.20
C GLN A 183 -3.06 -30.64 12.68
N ILE A 184 -4.29 -30.35 13.05
CA ILE A 184 -4.70 -30.14 14.44
C ILE A 184 -5.82 -31.11 14.79
N GLY A 185 -5.54 -32.04 15.70
CA GLY A 185 -6.44 -33.15 15.98
C GLY A 185 -6.74 -33.97 14.72
N GLN A 186 -8.00 -34.05 14.35
CA GLN A 186 -8.47 -34.74 13.13
C GLN A 186 -8.53 -33.87 11.88
N TYR A 187 -8.25 -32.56 11.98
CA TYR A 187 -8.42 -31.62 10.90
C TYR A 187 -7.10 -31.30 10.23
N MET A 188 -7.16 -31.12 8.90
CA MET A 188 -6.05 -30.64 8.08
C MET A 188 -6.36 -29.27 7.54
N LEU A 189 -5.48 -28.30 7.79
CA LEU A 189 -5.62 -26.92 7.39
C LEU A 189 -4.50 -26.56 6.43
N LEU A 190 -4.84 -26.20 5.21
CA LEU A 190 -3.86 -25.63 4.27
C LEU A 190 -3.60 -24.19 4.63
N VAL A 191 -2.43 -23.93 5.20
CA VAL A 191 -2.02 -22.55 5.58
C VAL A 191 -1.97 -21.61 4.37
N ALA A 192 -1.79 -22.15 3.16
CA ALA A 192 -1.86 -21.38 1.93
C ALA A 192 -3.21 -20.69 1.75
N ASP A 193 -4.32 -21.33 2.10
CA ASP A 193 -5.67 -20.76 2.05
C ASP A 193 -5.95 -19.85 3.25
N ALA A 194 -5.38 -20.21 4.41
CA ALA A 194 -5.48 -19.42 5.63
C ALA A 194 -4.62 -18.15 5.60
N CYS A 195 -3.43 -18.23 5.03
CA CYS A 195 -2.59 -17.08 4.75
C CYS A 195 -3.09 -16.43 3.45
N ALA A 196 -4.24 -15.79 3.42
CA ALA A 196 -4.78 -15.13 2.23
C ALA A 196 -3.70 -14.32 1.48
N GLY A 197 -2.82 -15.01 0.82
CA GLY A 197 -1.79 -14.61 -0.12
C GLY A 197 -0.89 -13.41 0.25
N LEU A 198 0.02 -13.09 -0.64
CA LEU A 198 0.83 -11.86 -0.64
C LEU A 198 -0.06 -10.60 -0.54
N HIS A 199 -1.28 -10.68 -1.06
CA HIS A 199 -2.18 -9.54 -1.15
C HIS A 199 -2.59 -8.98 0.23
N THR A 200 -2.84 -9.81 1.22
CA THR A 200 -3.16 -9.33 2.58
C THR A 200 -1.95 -8.76 3.29
N LEU A 201 -0.76 -9.30 3.05
CA LEU A 201 0.48 -8.69 3.57
C LEU A 201 0.75 -7.36 2.92
N LEU A 202 0.67 -7.29 1.59
CA LEU A 202 0.82 -6.03 0.86
C LEU A 202 -0.21 -5.00 1.32
N THR A 203 -1.45 -5.43 1.62
CA THR A 203 -2.48 -4.53 2.17
C THR A 203 -2.10 -4.01 3.56
N LEU A 204 -1.56 -4.88 4.44
CA LEU A 204 -1.09 -4.46 5.76
C LEU A 204 0.13 -3.55 5.68
N GLU A 205 1.07 -3.85 4.79
CA GLU A 205 2.23 -2.99 4.53
C GLU A 205 1.79 -1.64 3.97
N ALA A 206 0.86 -1.63 3.02
CA ALA A 206 0.27 -0.40 2.49
C ALA A 206 -0.42 0.41 3.59
N LEU A 207 -1.21 -0.24 4.46
CA LEU A 207 -1.88 0.41 5.58
C LEU A 207 -0.87 1.00 6.58
N GLY A 208 0.18 0.26 6.93
CA GLY A 208 1.25 0.73 7.81
C GLY A 208 1.98 1.93 7.24
N LEU A 209 2.31 1.91 5.95
CA LEU A 209 2.95 3.02 5.25
C LEU A 209 2.00 4.23 5.12
N LEU A 210 0.70 3.98 4.89
CA LEU A 210 -0.31 5.04 4.90
C LEU A 210 -0.41 5.70 6.27
N TYR A 211 -0.46 4.89 7.34
CA TYR A 211 -0.46 5.39 8.71
C TYR A 211 0.75 6.30 8.98
N LEU A 212 1.96 5.87 8.61
CA LEU A 212 3.17 6.69 8.73
C LEU A 212 3.09 8.01 7.95
N ASN A 213 2.50 7.99 6.77
CA ASN A 213 2.33 9.20 5.95
C ASN A 213 1.29 10.16 6.54
N LEU A 214 0.21 9.64 7.14
CA LEU A 214 -0.87 10.44 7.74
C LEU A 214 -0.48 11.03 9.10
N VAL A 215 0.18 10.23 9.94
CA VAL A 215 0.59 10.59 11.30
C VAL A 215 1.98 11.22 11.26
N ARG A 216 2.21 12.19 10.35
CA ARG A 216 3.49 12.91 10.24
C ARG A 216 3.90 13.45 11.61
N ARG A 217 4.90 12.83 12.22
CA ARG A 217 5.61 13.36 13.39
C ARG A 217 7.07 13.59 12.99
N ASP A 218 7.70 14.61 13.56
CA ASP A 218 9.02 15.12 13.17
C ASP A 218 10.19 14.18 13.52
N SER A 219 9.94 13.05 14.19
CA SER A 219 10.98 12.08 14.56
C SER A 219 11.30 11.11 13.42
N LEU A 220 12.46 11.31 12.80
CA LEU A 220 12.99 10.39 11.78
C LEU A 220 13.23 8.98 12.36
N PHE A 221 13.73 8.88 13.58
CA PHE A 221 13.98 7.60 14.24
C PHE A 221 12.71 6.76 14.39
N ARG A 222 11.62 7.36 14.82
CA ARG A 222 10.33 6.72 14.96
C ARG A 222 9.75 6.28 13.62
N ASN A 223 9.80 7.16 12.61
CA ASN A 223 9.27 6.85 11.27
C ASN A 223 10.03 5.70 10.60
N VAL A 224 11.36 5.70 10.67
CA VAL A 224 12.20 4.61 10.16
C VAL A 224 12.02 3.34 11.00
N GLY A 225 11.94 3.45 12.32
CA GLY A 225 11.71 2.33 13.22
C GLY A 225 10.36 1.64 12.91
N LEU A 226 9.28 2.40 12.75
CA LEU A 226 7.97 1.85 12.36
C LEU A 226 8.00 1.25 10.96
N ALA A 227 8.64 1.89 9.98
CA ALA A 227 8.76 1.35 8.63
C ALA A 227 9.44 -0.01 8.60
N ILE A 228 10.49 -0.20 9.41
CA ILE A 228 11.17 -1.50 9.57
C ILE A 228 10.27 -2.51 10.30
N LEU A 229 9.50 -2.06 11.30
CA LEU A 229 8.64 -2.92 12.09
C LEU A 229 7.37 -3.37 11.38
N ILE A 230 6.96 -2.71 10.28
CA ILE A 230 5.77 -3.11 9.51
C ILE A 230 5.87 -4.57 9.07
N VAL A 231 7.02 -5.03 8.55
CA VAL A 231 7.22 -6.41 8.08
C VAL A 231 7.05 -7.43 9.21
N PRO A 232 7.74 -7.34 10.36
CA PRO A 232 7.53 -8.28 11.46
C PRO A 232 6.15 -8.16 12.11
N ILE A 233 5.52 -6.99 12.10
CA ILE A 233 4.14 -6.81 12.55
C ILE A 233 3.18 -7.58 11.65
N SER A 234 3.30 -7.43 10.34
CA SER A 234 2.49 -8.14 9.35
C SER A 234 2.66 -9.65 9.46
N PHE A 235 3.89 -10.12 9.67
CA PHE A 235 4.18 -11.52 9.92
C PHE A 235 3.48 -12.03 11.19
N THR A 236 3.63 -11.30 12.31
CA THR A 236 3.01 -11.68 13.60
C THR A 236 1.49 -11.69 13.52
N ALA A 237 0.89 -10.69 12.90
CA ALA A 237 -0.55 -10.64 12.68
C ALA A 237 -1.06 -11.85 11.88
N ASN A 238 -0.28 -12.29 10.88
CA ASN A 238 -0.61 -13.46 10.09
C ASN A 238 -0.47 -14.77 10.89
N VAL A 239 0.53 -14.89 11.77
CA VAL A 239 0.65 -16.01 12.71
C VAL A 239 -0.57 -16.07 13.65
N ILE A 240 -0.99 -14.93 14.21
CA ILE A 240 -2.19 -14.83 15.06
C ILE A 240 -3.43 -15.30 14.30
N ARG A 241 -3.60 -14.89 13.07
CA ARG A 241 -4.71 -15.30 12.21
C ARG A 241 -4.74 -16.82 12.00
N VAL A 242 -3.59 -17.43 11.66
CA VAL A 242 -3.48 -18.87 11.46
C VAL A 242 -3.76 -19.65 12.74
N MET A 243 -3.25 -19.18 13.89
CA MET A 243 -3.56 -19.77 15.19
C MET A 243 -5.04 -19.66 15.52
N ALA A 244 -5.67 -18.50 15.30
CA ALA A 244 -7.11 -18.33 15.53
C ALA A 244 -7.93 -19.29 14.68
N LEU A 245 -7.61 -19.44 13.38
CA LEU A 245 -8.26 -20.40 12.50
C LEU A 245 -8.09 -21.82 13.01
N SER A 246 -6.85 -22.22 13.38
CA SER A 246 -6.57 -23.57 13.88
C SER A 246 -7.37 -23.87 15.15
N LEU A 247 -7.47 -22.93 16.08
CA LEU A 247 -8.24 -23.08 17.32
C LEU A 247 -9.75 -23.14 17.06
N ILE A 248 -10.26 -22.30 16.16
CA ILE A 248 -11.67 -22.31 15.77
C ILE A 248 -12.03 -23.67 15.15
N THR A 249 -11.22 -24.15 14.21
CA THR A 249 -11.43 -25.46 13.59
C THR A 249 -11.35 -26.60 14.60
N TYR A 250 -10.40 -26.56 15.53
CA TYR A 250 -10.24 -27.56 16.56
C TYR A 250 -11.44 -27.67 17.50
N HIS A 251 -11.97 -26.51 17.96
CA HIS A 251 -13.04 -26.49 18.98
C HIS A 251 -14.45 -26.54 18.39
N TRP A 252 -14.68 -26.00 17.20
CA TRP A 252 -16.01 -25.84 16.59
C TRP A 252 -16.17 -26.59 15.26
N GLY A 253 -15.11 -27.27 14.81
CA GLY A 253 -15.13 -28.09 13.61
C GLY A 253 -14.81 -27.35 12.32
N ASP A 254 -14.68 -28.12 11.22
CA ASP A 254 -14.25 -27.59 9.92
C ASP A 254 -15.24 -26.55 9.34
N ALA A 255 -16.54 -26.77 9.49
CA ALA A 255 -17.55 -25.83 9.01
C ALA A 255 -17.43 -24.43 9.64
N ALA A 256 -17.08 -24.36 10.94
CA ALA A 256 -16.82 -23.09 11.63
C ALA A 256 -15.50 -22.47 11.16
N GLY A 257 -14.46 -23.28 10.93
CA GLY A 257 -13.19 -22.84 10.35
C GLY A 257 -13.35 -22.24 8.97
N GLN A 258 -14.11 -22.89 8.08
CA GLN A 258 -14.40 -22.39 6.73
C GLN A 258 -15.23 -21.10 6.76
N GLY A 259 -16.24 -21.04 7.62
CA GLY A 259 -17.03 -19.80 7.84
C GLY A 259 -16.19 -18.64 8.37
N PHE A 260 -15.24 -18.92 9.28
CA PHE A 260 -14.27 -17.93 9.76
C PHE A 260 -13.35 -17.42 8.65
N LEU A 261 -12.83 -18.31 7.80
CA LEU A 261 -12.01 -17.95 6.65
C LEU A 261 -12.70 -16.96 5.73
N HIS A 262 -13.98 -17.23 5.40
CA HIS A 262 -14.75 -16.39 4.46
C HIS A 262 -15.15 -15.02 5.01
N GLY A 263 -15.51 -14.94 6.29
CA GLY A 263 -16.12 -13.71 6.80
C GLY A 263 -15.25 -12.92 7.80
N PHE A 264 -14.40 -13.58 8.58
CA PHE A 264 -13.82 -12.98 9.78
C PHE A 264 -12.28 -12.93 9.81
N ALA A 265 -11.62 -13.79 9.05
CA ALA A 265 -10.17 -13.93 9.10
C ALA A 265 -9.42 -12.64 8.68
N GLY A 266 -9.98 -11.90 7.71
CA GLY A 266 -9.45 -10.60 7.30
C GLY A 266 -9.55 -9.56 8.41
N MET A 267 -10.64 -9.55 9.16
CA MET A 267 -10.87 -8.63 10.27
C MET A 267 -9.92 -8.91 11.45
N VAL A 268 -9.68 -10.17 11.78
CA VAL A 268 -8.71 -10.56 12.83
C VAL A 268 -7.30 -10.11 12.44
N LEU A 269 -6.92 -10.33 11.19
CA LEU A 269 -5.63 -9.90 10.68
C LEU A 269 -5.48 -8.37 10.76
N PHE A 270 -6.47 -7.63 10.25
CA PHE A 270 -6.46 -6.16 10.26
C PHE A 270 -6.41 -5.60 11.68
N LEU A 271 -7.26 -6.11 12.58
CA LEU A 271 -7.34 -5.63 13.96
C LEU A 271 -6.05 -5.94 14.73
N SER A 272 -5.49 -7.14 14.59
CA SER A 272 -4.22 -7.52 15.23
C SER A 272 -3.06 -6.67 14.71
N ALA A 273 -2.96 -6.43 13.41
CA ALA A 273 -1.94 -5.56 12.84
C ALA A 273 -2.08 -4.11 13.31
N LEU A 274 -3.29 -3.57 13.33
CA LEU A 274 -3.57 -2.22 13.81
C LEU A 274 -3.19 -2.05 15.28
N LEU A 275 -3.55 -3.00 16.13
CA LEU A 275 -3.18 -2.99 17.55
C LEU A 275 -1.67 -3.08 17.75
N LEU A 276 -0.99 -3.91 16.97
CA LEU A 276 0.47 -4.01 16.99
C LEU A 276 1.14 -2.71 16.54
N ILE A 277 0.68 -2.10 15.44
CA ILE A 277 1.21 -0.81 14.95
C ILE A 277 1.05 0.28 16.02
N ILE A 278 -0.14 0.43 16.60
CA ILE A 278 -0.41 1.43 17.64
C ILE A 278 0.42 1.14 18.90
N GLY A 279 0.53 -0.13 19.29
CA GLY A 279 1.33 -0.54 20.45
C GLY A 279 2.81 -0.22 20.28
N PHE A 280 3.40 -0.58 19.14
CA PHE A 280 4.79 -0.26 18.84
C PHE A 280 5.02 1.24 18.66
N ASP A 281 4.10 1.96 18.03
CA ASP A 281 4.18 3.42 17.92
C ASP A 281 4.20 4.09 19.29
N THR A 282 3.33 3.65 20.20
CA THR A 282 3.28 4.14 21.58
C THR A 282 4.56 3.80 22.35
N ALA A 283 5.06 2.58 22.18
CA ALA A 283 6.32 2.15 22.82
C ALA A 283 7.54 2.95 22.33
N LEU A 284 7.63 3.17 21.01
CA LEU A 284 8.71 3.99 20.42
C LEU A 284 8.63 5.44 20.94
N HIS A 285 7.43 5.99 21.02
CA HIS A 285 7.22 7.34 21.55
C HIS A 285 7.60 7.43 23.04
N ALA A 286 7.23 6.44 23.85
CA ALA A 286 7.62 6.39 25.27
C ALA A 286 9.15 6.28 25.42
N PHE A 287 9.80 5.47 24.59
CA PHE A 287 11.25 5.32 24.58
C PHE A 287 11.95 6.61 24.16
N GLU A 288 11.46 7.31 23.14
CA GLU A 288 12.01 8.59 22.69
C GLU A 288 11.92 9.66 23.80
N ASN A 289 10.76 9.77 24.45
CA ASN A 289 10.56 10.68 25.57
C ASN A 289 11.47 10.35 26.75
N TYR A 290 11.69 9.05 27.05
CA TYR A 290 12.61 8.62 28.08
C TYR A 290 14.06 9.02 27.74
N ARG A 291 14.48 8.81 26.49
CA ARG A 291 15.83 9.18 26.02
C ARG A 291 16.06 10.69 26.05
N GLN A 292 15.08 11.51 25.66
CA GLN A 292 15.15 12.97 25.72
C GLN A 292 15.27 13.48 27.17
N ARG A 293 14.53 12.89 28.10
CA ARG A 293 14.62 13.22 29.54
C ARG A 293 16.00 12.89 30.13
N ARG A 294 16.67 11.88 29.62
CA ARG A 294 17.97 11.42 30.11
C ARG A 294 19.16 12.19 29.52
N ASN A 295 19.00 12.81 28.34
CA ASN A 295 20.02 13.61 27.66
C ASN A 295 19.44 14.95 27.20
N PRO A 296 19.28 15.94 28.10
CA PRO A 296 18.73 17.25 27.75
C PRO A 296 19.65 18.10 26.87
N SER A 297 20.94 17.74 26.71
CA SER A 297 21.91 18.52 25.93
C SER A 297 21.75 18.48 24.40
N ASN A 298 20.90 17.59 23.86
CA ASN A 298 20.68 17.44 22.40
C ASN A 298 19.37 18.08 21.91
N ALA A 299 18.69 18.87 22.73
CA ALA A 299 17.43 19.53 22.39
C ALA A 299 17.60 20.95 21.83
N GLU A 300 18.84 21.44 21.72
CA GLU A 300 19.14 22.84 21.31
C GLU A 300 19.96 22.95 20.00
N THR A 301 19.99 21.90 19.15
CA THR A 301 20.66 22.02 17.83
C THR A 301 19.61 21.74 16.69
#